data_7799d314b193bf8bf5658d99cd4766db
#
_entry.id   7799d314b193bf8bf5658d99cd4766db
#
_cell.length_a   1.000
_cell.length_b   1.000
_cell.length_c   1.000
_cell.angle_alpha   90.00
_cell.angle_beta   90.00
_cell.angle_gamma   90.00
#
_symmetry.space_group_name_H-M   'P 1'
#
loop_
_entity.id
_entity.type
_entity.pdbx_description
1 polymer ?
#
loop_
_entity_poly.entity_id
_entity_poly.type
_entity_poly.pdbx_seq_one_letter_code
_entity_poly.pdbx_strand_id
1 'polypeptide(L)'
;AKSEGHYGEEDTDHYDMIEWITRQPWCDGNVGMVGISGYAGEQWRAAAQGHPALKAIFPYDACSAYGGMFGFRDFHPGGVLHTFPYLLDVFSTVHEPRDRPGELPGDEEKLWREAMANPDYKQFINLYNILTQKGQRTWVMYHALTHPWEEDGVLEQAEEMFTKIRVPFYTGSGAYAYTYKLHWLGAQHYFRNVEAPKKLIFTGPAHVERPFHQYHDEILRWYDHWLKGVDTGIMDEPPVRYWLMGSNEWRTGEDWPLPETEWTPFYLADWGTLTTQPPRPAAETGEAARQPDVFTQMPLTRTTTVERLRYLTEPLPHDVTVVGPISLTLYAEIDESDTNWIIVLKDVGPDVSVRTAREGERDIPADLPERELTRGWLKASYRALDEERSTPWEPFHKLTRDAIAPVVPGEVVEYRIHVLATANTFKAGHRICLEITSMDVPTGTGAMTGVEYIPYHVTSSQTVTHRVYHDADRPSHLLL
;
A
#
# COMPACT_ATOMS: atom_id res chain seq x y z
N ALA A 1 -30.53 -5.77 -12.10
CA ALA A 1 -29.90 -4.55 -11.60
C ALA A 1 -29.10 -3.93 -12.77
N LYS A 2 -29.42 -2.72 -13.16
CA LYS A 2 -28.55 -1.94 -14.05
C LYS A 2 -27.44 -1.41 -13.16
N SER A 3 -26.25 -2.01 -13.19
CA SER A 3 -25.09 -1.39 -12.59
C SER A 3 -24.71 -0.21 -13.48
N GLU A 4 -25.10 0.97 -13.12
CA GLU A 4 -24.62 2.21 -13.75
C GLU A 4 -23.21 2.55 -13.25
N GLY A 5 -22.33 1.56 -13.12
CA GLY A 5 -20.91 1.77 -12.88
C GLY A 5 -20.53 2.49 -11.58
N HIS A 6 -21.44 2.69 -10.67
CA HIS A 6 -21.19 3.27 -9.36
C HIS A 6 -21.33 2.18 -8.30
N TYR A 7 -20.21 1.84 -7.68
CA TYR A 7 -20.18 0.97 -6.50
C TYR A 7 -21.00 1.52 -5.31
N GLY A 8 -21.68 2.66 -5.46
CA GLY A 8 -22.47 3.31 -4.43
C GLY A 8 -23.94 2.89 -4.34
N GLU A 9 -24.49 2.21 -5.35
CA GLU A 9 -25.88 1.71 -5.30
C GLU A 9 -25.99 0.33 -4.64
N GLU A 10 -24.88 -0.34 -4.38
CA GLU A 10 -24.85 -1.65 -3.69
C GLU A 10 -25.03 -1.54 -2.17
N ASP A 11 -25.10 -0.33 -1.63
CA ASP A 11 -25.10 -0.11 -0.17
C ASP A 11 -26.31 -0.70 0.54
N THR A 12 -27.45 -0.89 -0.14
CA THR A 12 -28.63 -1.52 0.46
C THR A 12 -28.76 -3.02 0.16
N ASP A 13 -28.12 -3.51 -0.89
CA ASP A 13 -28.25 -4.90 -1.35
C ASP A 13 -27.79 -5.91 -0.30
N HIS A 14 -26.74 -5.59 0.45
CA HIS A 14 -26.23 -6.45 1.52
C HIS A 14 -27.22 -6.57 2.68
N TYR A 15 -27.83 -5.46 3.07
CA TYR A 15 -28.86 -5.47 4.12
C TYR A 15 -30.03 -6.34 3.71
N ASP A 16 -30.56 -6.13 2.51
CA ASP A 16 -31.69 -6.88 1.97
C ASP A 16 -31.37 -8.37 1.79
N MET A 17 -30.14 -8.69 1.37
CA MET A 17 -29.67 -10.07 1.27
C MET A 17 -29.62 -10.76 2.64
N ILE A 18 -29.07 -10.10 3.66
CA ILE A 18 -29.02 -10.64 5.02
C ILE A 18 -30.45 -10.82 5.55
N GLU A 19 -31.32 -9.85 5.36
CA GLU A 19 -32.73 -9.94 5.74
C GLU A 19 -33.44 -11.11 5.03
N TRP A 20 -33.16 -11.34 3.74
CA TRP A 20 -33.66 -12.49 3.01
C TRP A 20 -33.15 -13.82 3.58
N ILE A 21 -31.84 -13.90 3.90
CA ILE A 21 -31.20 -15.08 4.49
C ILE A 21 -31.88 -15.45 5.81
N THR A 22 -32.15 -14.48 6.68
CA THR A 22 -32.75 -14.74 8.00
C THR A 22 -34.16 -15.32 7.92
N ARG A 23 -34.86 -15.14 6.81
CA ARG A 23 -36.21 -15.71 6.57
C ARG A 23 -36.20 -17.15 6.04
N GLN A 24 -34.99 -17.68 5.72
CA GLN A 24 -34.92 -19.03 5.18
C GLN A 24 -35.01 -20.11 6.29
N PRO A 25 -35.62 -21.23 6.01
CA PRO A 25 -35.83 -22.28 7.03
C PRO A 25 -34.54 -22.99 7.49
N TRP A 26 -33.45 -22.76 6.78
CA TRP A 26 -32.10 -23.27 7.10
C TRP A 26 -31.25 -22.28 7.91
N CYS A 27 -31.69 -21.04 8.10
CA CYS A 27 -30.98 -20.03 8.86
C CYS A 27 -31.46 -19.98 10.30
N ASP A 28 -30.54 -19.95 11.25
CA ASP A 28 -30.85 -19.82 12.68
C ASP A 28 -30.97 -18.35 13.16
N GLY A 29 -30.87 -17.39 12.23
CA GLY A 29 -30.93 -15.96 12.52
C GLY A 29 -29.55 -15.30 12.72
N ASN A 30 -28.48 -16.08 12.67
CA ASN A 30 -27.10 -15.56 12.76
C ASN A 30 -26.40 -15.67 11.40
N VAL A 31 -25.82 -14.56 10.93
CA VAL A 31 -25.13 -14.46 9.65
C VAL A 31 -23.70 -14.01 9.89
N GLY A 32 -22.76 -14.64 9.20
CA GLY A 32 -21.38 -14.22 9.12
C GLY A 32 -20.98 -13.98 7.67
N MET A 33 -20.03 -13.10 7.42
CA MET A 33 -19.49 -12.88 6.09
C MET A 33 -17.99 -13.15 6.09
N VAL A 34 -17.51 -13.74 4.98
CA VAL A 34 -16.10 -14.07 4.79
C VAL A 34 -15.70 -13.81 3.34
N GLY A 35 -14.52 -13.26 3.13
CA GLY A 35 -14.04 -12.97 1.77
C GLY A 35 -12.73 -12.21 1.75
N ILE A 36 -12.14 -12.14 0.58
CA ILE A 36 -10.84 -11.50 0.32
C ILE A 36 -10.99 -10.36 -0.69
N SER A 37 -10.08 -9.38 -0.63
CA SER A 37 -9.96 -8.29 -1.61
C SER A 37 -11.28 -7.53 -1.77
N GLY A 38 -11.88 -7.50 -2.95
CA GLY A 38 -13.19 -6.88 -3.18
C GLY A 38 -14.29 -7.39 -2.24
N TYR A 39 -14.33 -8.69 -2.01
CA TYR A 39 -15.29 -9.29 -1.07
C TYR A 39 -15.02 -8.93 0.40
N ALA A 40 -13.81 -8.48 0.73
CA ALA A 40 -13.53 -7.89 2.03
C ALA A 40 -14.12 -6.48 2.13
N GLY A 41 -14.03 -5.68 1.06
CA GLY A 41 -14.65 -4.37 0.97
C GLY A 41 -16.17 -4.42 1.19
N GLU A 42 -16.84 -5.40 0.57
CA GLU A 42 -18.29 -5.60 0.74
C GLU A 42 -18.69 -5.94 2.19
N GLN A 43 -17.85 -6.66 2.93
CA GLN A 43 -18.11 -6.94 4.34
C GLN A 43 -18.10 -5.68 5.22
N TRP A 44 -17.18 -4.74 4.94
CA TRP A 44 -17.13 -3.47 5.65
C TRP A 44 -18.37 -2.62 5.39
N ARG A 45 -18.85 -2.59 4.14
CA ARG A 45 -20.10 -1.90 3.77
C ARG A 45 -21.30 -2.53 4.47
N ALA A 46 -21.42 -3.86 4.41
CA ALA A 46 -22.49 -4.58 5.09
C ALA A 46 -22.49 -4.35 6.61
N ALA A 47 -21.30 -4.35 7.22
CA ALA A 47 -21.15 -4.08 8.66
C ALA A 47 -21.59 -2.65 9.04
N ALA A 48 -21.29 -1.66 8.18
CA ALA A 48 -21.71 -0.27 8.40
C ALA A 48 -23.23 -0.04 8.30
N GLN A 49 -23.95 -0.93 7.57
CA GLN A 49 -25.41 -0.90 7.50
C GLN A 49 -26.08 -1.39 8.79
N GLY A 50 -25.37 -2.11 9.66
CA GLY A 50 -25.83 -2.45 10.99
C GLY A 50 -26.97 -3.45 11.05
N HIS A 51 -27.08 -4.41 10.09
CA HIS A 51 -28.11 -5.43 10.15
C HIS A 51 -27.96 -6.32 11.40
N PRO A 52 -29.00 -6.49 12.23
CA PRO A 52 -28.87 -7.14 13.54
C PRO A 52 -28.50 -8.62 13.48
N ALA A 53 -28.75 -9.28 12.36
CA ALA A 53 -28.37 -10.68 12.14
C ALA A 53 -26.92 -10.85 11.76
N LEU A 54 -26.21 -9.81 11.29
CA LEU A 54 -24.78 -9.89 10.99
C LEU A 54 -23.99 -9.88 12.30
N LYS A 55 -23.45 -11.05 12.67
CA LYS A 55 -22.80 -11.27 13.98
C LYS A 55 -21.28 -11.16 13.95
N ALA A 56 -20.66 -11.48 12.82
CA ALA A 56 -19.21 -11.37 12.66
C ALA A 56 -18.81 -11.32 11.19
N ILE A 57 -17.67 -10.71 10.92
CA ILE A 57 -17.05 -10.66 9.58
C ILE A 57 -15.59 -11.09 9.62
N PHE A 58 -15.09 -11.60 8.48
CA PHE A 58 -13.69 -11.94 8.29
C PHE A 58 -13.18 -11.33 6.97
N PRO A 59 -12.97 -10.00 6.92
CA PRO A 59 -12.51 -9.28 5.74
C PRO A 59 -10.98 -9.38 5.63
N TYR A 60 -10.50 -10.26 4.77
CA TYR A 60 -9.08 -10.47 4.54
C TYR A 60 -8.61 -9.78 3.25
N ASP A 61 -7.40 -9.25 3.25
CA ASP A 61 -6.85 -8.48 2.11
C ASP A 61 -7.77 -7.33 1.68
N ALA A 62 -8.28 -6.54 2.62
CA ALA A 62 -9.10 -5.38 2.34
C ALA A 62 -8.29 -4.25 1.71
N CYS A 63 -8.84 -3.59 0.71
CA CYS A 63 -8.28 -2.37 0.15
C CYS A 63 -8.28 -1.23 1.18
N SER A 64 -7.68 -0.09 0.84
CA SER A 64 -7.67 1.09 1.71
C SER A 64 -9.08 1.41 2.22
N ALA A 65 -9.17 1.74 3.49
CA ALA A 65 -10.41 2.24 4.08
C ALA A 65 -10.83 3.58 3.48
N TYR A 66 -9.87 4.36 3.02
CA TYR A 66 -10.09 5.68 2.44
C TYR A 66 -10.39 5.56 0.94
N GLY A 67 -11.65 5.82 0.58
CA GLY A 67 -12.14 5.72 -0.80
C GLY A 67 -12.66 4.34 -1.23
N GLY A 68 -12.67 3.36 -0.33
CA GLY A 68 -13.16 2.01 -0.61
C GLY A 68 -12.33 1.25 -1.64
N MET A 69 -12.86 0.15 -2.13
CA MET A 69 -12.24 -0.61 -3.21
C MET A 69 -12.19 0.24 -4.48
N PHE A 70 -10.99 0.37 -5.05
CA PHE A 70 -10.69 1.22 -6.22
C PHE A 70 -10.75 2.73 -5.95
N GLY A 71 -10.60 3.17 -4.70
CA GLY A 71 -10.41 4.56 -4.35
C GLY A 71 -9.07 5.12 -4.84
N PHE A 72 -8.95 6.45 -4.81
CA PHE A 72 -7.74 7.12 -5.28
C PHE A 72 -6.46 6.58 -4.65
N ARG A 73 -6.46 6.35 -3.33
CA ARG A 73 -5.27 5.88 -2.59
C ARG A 73 -4.82 4.47 -2.97
N ASP A 74 -5.72 3.65 -3.51
CA ASP A 74 -5.36 2.32 -4.02
C ASP A 74 -4.69 2.39 -5.39
N PHE A 75 -5.11 3.34 -6.24
CA PHE A 75 -4.54 3.51 -7.58
C PHE A 75 -3.35 4.46 -7.61
N HIS A 76 -3.26 5.37 -6.66
CA HIS A 76 -2.23 6.37 -6.58
C HIS A 76 -1.59 6.38 -5.19
N PRO A 77 -0.89 5.30 -4.78
CA PRO A 77 -0.19 5.30 -3.50
C PRO A 77 0.80 6.46 -3.44
N GLY A 78 0.60 7.37 -2.47
CA GLY A 78 1.38 8.60 -2.40
C GLY A 78 1.31 9.50 -3.64
N GLY A 79 0.23 9.42 -4.43
CA GLY A 79 0.07 10.15 -5.69
C GLY A 79 0.71 9.49 -6.91
N VAL A 80 1.37 8.34 -6.77
CA VAL A 80 2.05 7.63 -7.87
C VAL A 80 1.08 6.64 -8.51
N LEU A 81 0.70 6.89 -9.77
CA LEU A 81 -0.27 6.03 -10.46
C LEU A 81 0.25 4.61 -10.63
N HIS A 82 -0.49 3.65 -10.10
CA HIS A 82 -0.22 2.22 -10.21
C HIS A 82 -0.83 1.64 -11.49
N THR A 83 -0.07 0.86 -12.25
CA THR A 83 -0.53 0.28 -13.53
C THR A 83 -1.35 -1.00 -13.37
N PHE A 84 -1.39 -1.58 -12.17
CA PHE A 84 -2.12 -2.81 -11.91
C PHE A 84 -3.64 -2.72 -12.19
N PRO A 85 -4.34 -1.61 -11.90
CA PRO A 85 -5.76 -1.48 -12.25
C PRO A 85 -6.07 -1.69 -13.73
N TYR A 86 -5.10 -1.44 -14.62
CA TYR A 86 -5.23 -1.80 -16.03
C TYR A 86 -5.50 -3.30 -16.23
N LEU A 87 -4.90 -4.15 -15.40
CA LEU A 87 -5.11 -5.59 -15.49
C LEU A 87 -6.50 -6.00 -15.03
N LEU A 88 -6.99 -5.37 -13.96
CA LEU A 88 -8.38 -5.55 -13.54
C LEU A 88 -9.35 -5.11 -14.65
N ASP A 89 -8.99 -4.04 -15.34
CA ASP A 89 -9.73 -3.54 -16.51
C ASP A 89 -9.78 -4.56 -17.64
N VAL A 90 -8.67 -5.20 -17.96
CA VAL A 90 -8.57 -6.25 -18.98
C VAL A 90 -9.29 -7.53 -18.58
N PHE A 91 -9.25 -7.89 -17.29
CA PHE A 91 -9.89 -9.11 -16.78
C PHE A 91 -11.36 -8.91 -16.39
N SER A 92 -11.80 -7.67 -16.17
CA SER A 92 -13.20 -7.41 -15.91
C SER A 92 -13.98 -7.61 -17.22
N THR A 93 -14.91 -8.53 -17.21
CA THR A 93 -15.80 -8.78 -18.34
C THR A 93 -16.90 -7.72 -18.47
N VAL A 94 -16.93 -6.73 -17.60
CA VAL A 94 -17.91 -5.65 -17.58
C VAL A 94 -17.38 -4.51 -18.43
N HIS A 95 -17.48 -4.68 -19.74
CA HIS A 95 -17.23 -3.61 -20.68
C HIS A 95 -18.52 -2.79 -20.83
N GLU A 96 -18.62 -1.70 -20.10
CA GLU A 96 -19.68 -0.73 -20.40
C GLU A 96 -19.32 0.02 -21.68
N PRO A 97 -20.20 0.02 -22.71
CA PRO A 97 -20.03 0.90 -23.84
C PRO A 97 -20.11 2.33 -23.31
N ARG A 98 -19.02 3.07 -23.39
CA ARG A 98 -19.01 4.50 -23.07
C ARG A 98 -19.13 5.31 -24.32
N ASP A 99 -19.76 6.46 -24.17
CA ASP A 99 -19.80 7.50 -25.14
C ASP A 99 -18.39 7.89 -25.57
N ARG A 100 -18.28 8.40 -26.77
CA ARG A 100 -16.98 8.82 -27.31
C ARG A 100 -16.37 9.89 -26.39
N PRO A 101 -15.03 9.90 -26.20
CA PRO A 101 -14.37 11.10 -25.76
C PRO A 101 -14.76 12.25 -26.71
N GLY A 102 -15.23 13.36 -26.21
CA GLY A 102 -15.75 14.45 -27.02
C GLY A 102 -17.28 14.55 -27.02
N GLU A 103 -17.97 13.53 -26.53
CA GLU A 103 -19.38 13.58 -26.12
C GLU A 103 -19.53 13.74 -24.60
N LEU A 104 -18.40 13.93 -23.91
CA LEU A 104 -18.35 14.12 -22.45
C LEU A 104 -18.85 15.53 -22.10
N PRO A 105 -19.67 15.70 -21.06
CA PRO A 105 -20.16 17.00 -20.66
C PRO A 105 -19.05 17.86 -20.05
N GLY A 106 -19.01 19.14 -20.44
CA GLY A 106 -18.31 20.23 -19.77
C GLY A 106 -16.90 19.93 -19.25
N ASP A 107 -16.77 19.79 -17.95
CA ASP A 107 -15.47 19.62 -17.28
C ASP A 107 -14.81 18.26 -17.55
N GLU A 108 -15.58 17.21 -17.78
CA GLU A 108 -15.08 15.87 -18.13
C GLU A 108 -14.32 15.89 -19.47
N GLU A 109 -14.79 16.64 -20.46
CA GLU A 109 -14.06 16.77 -21.72
C GLU A 109 -12.70 17.45 -21.52
N LYS A 110 -12.62 18.42 -20.62
CA LYS A 110 -11.38 19.10 -20.27
C LYS A 110 -10.40 18.14 -19.58
N LEU A 111 -10.85 17.40 -18.58
CA LEU A 111 -10.03 16.42 -17.85
C LEU A 111 -9.53 15.32 -18.78
N TRP A 112 -10.39 14.83 -19.67
CA TRP A 112 -9.97 13.86 -20.70
C TRP A 112 -8.87 14.43 -21.62
N ARG A 113 -8.99 15.67 -22.09
CA ARG A 113 -7.97 16.32 -22.92
C ARG A 113 -6.66 16.49 -22.16
N GLU A 114 -6.71 16.84 -20.88
CA GLU A 114 -5.54 16.94 -20.01
C GLU A 114 -4.85 15.57 -19.87
N ALA A 115 -5.60 14.52 -19.57
CA ALA A 115 -5.07 13.15 -19.50
C ALA A 115 -4.48 12.69 -20.85
N MET A 116 -5.15 12.96 -21.95
CA MET A 116 -4.66 12.68 -23.31
C MET A 116 -3.38 13.43 -23.65
N ALA A 117 -3.19 14.63 -23.11
CA ALA A 117 -2.00 15.43 -23.33
C ALA A 117 -0.82 14.98 -22.44
N ASN A 118 -1.07 14.23 -21.36
CA ASN A 118 -0.05 13.81 -20.42
C ASN A 118 1.00 12.90 -21.08
N PRO A 119 2.27 13.33 -21.19
CA PRO A 119 3.32 12.57 -21.85
C PRO A 119 3.70 11.31 -21.07
N ASP A 120 3.50 11.28 -19.75
CA ASP A 120 3.80 10.13 -18.91
C ASP A 120 2.86 8.96 -19.26
N TYR A 121 1.58 9.22 -19.49
CA TYR A 121 0.63 8.18 -19.91
C TYR A 121 0.94 7.64 -21.31
N LYS A 122 1.47 8.48 -22.21
CA LYS A 122 1.81 8.07 -23.57
C LYS A 122 2.94 7.06 -23.67
N GLN A 123 3.81 6.99 -22.68
CA GLN A 123 4.84 5.96 -22.61
C GLN A 123 4.24 4.56 -22.38
N PHE A 124 3.05 4.51 -21.78
CA PHE A 124 2.33 3.30 -21.46
C PHE A 124 1.16 3.16 -22.45
N ILE A 125 1.44 2.59 -23.61
CA ILE A 125 0.46 2.50 -24.70
C ILE A 125 -0.88 1.90 -24.26
N ASN A 126 -0.85 1.01 -23.26
CA ASN A 126 -2.05 0.40 -22.72
C ASN A 126 -2.93 1.42 -21.99
N LEU A 127 -2.34 2.31 -21.19
CA LEU A 127 -3.07 3.39 -20.52
C LEU A 127 -3.60 4.40 -21.53
N TYR A 128 -2.79 4.75 -22.51
CA TYR A 128 -3.21 5.65 -23.58
C TYR A 128 -4.36 5.08 -24.40
N ASN A 129 -4.37 3.77 -24.65
CA ASN A 129 -5.47 3.08 -25.32
C ASN A 129 -6.78 3.18 -24.54
N ILE A 130 -6.76 3.15 -23.20
CA ILE A 130 -7.95 3.33 -22.37
C ILE A 130 -8.60 4.70 -22.63
N LEU A 131 -7.79 5.73 -22.83
CA LEU A 131 -8.28 7.08 -23.12
C LEU A 131 -8.79 7.23 -24.55
N THR A 132 -8.32 6.42 -25.50
CA THR A 132 -8.57 6.59 -26.93
C THR A 132 -9.56 5.61 -27.53
N GLN A 133 -9.70 4.39 -26.97
CA GLN A 133 -10.56 3.35 -27.53
C GLN A 133 -12.03 3.56 -27.18
N LYS A 134 -12.89 3.34 -28.17
CA LYS A 134 -14.33 3.28 -27.99
C LYS A 134 -14.76 1.93 -27.43
N GLY A 135 -15.69 1.96 -26.49
CA GLY A 135 -16.55 0.81 -26.19
C GLY A 135 -15.92 -0.30 -25.34
N GLN A 136 -14.71 -0.10 -24.82
CA GLN A 136 -14.03 -1.10 -23.98
C GLN A 136 -13.30 -0.43 -22.80
N ARG A 137 -13.99 0.47 -22.11
CA ARG A 137 -13.39 1.15 -20.96
C ARG A 137 -14.11 0.74 -19.70
N THR A 138 -13.38 0.32 -18.69
CA THR A 138 -13.94 0.37 -17.36
C THR A 138 -13.89 1.81 -16.86
N TRP A 139 -14.91 2.19 -16.13
CA TRP A 139 -14.99 3.51 -15.53
C TRP A 139 -13.79 3.77 -14.61
N VAL A 140 -13.42 2.76 -13.87
CA VAL A 140 -12.40 2.81 -12.83
C VAL A 140 -11.07 3.33 -13.36
N MET A 141 -10.53 2.70 -14.41
CA MET A 141 -9.22 3.12 -14.94
C MET A 141 -9.30 4.44 -15.69
N TYR A 142 -10.40 4.68 -16.42
CA TYR A 142 -10.63 5.97 -17.06
C TYR A 142 -10.66 7.10 -16.02
N HIS A 143 -11.39 6.90 -14.91
CA HIS A 143 -11.47 7.84 -13.82
C HIS A 143 -10.10 8.07 -13.18
N ALA A 144 -9.33 7.01 -12.90
CA ALA A 144 -7.97 7.12 -12.35
C ALA A 144 -7.03 7.95 -13.24
N LEU A 145 -7.19 7.89 -14.55
CA LEU A 145 -6.37 8.67 -15.49
C LEU A 145 -6.82 10.12 -15.64
N THR A 146 -8.11 10.39 -15.48
CA THR A 146 -8.69 11.73 -15.65
C THR A 146 -8.78 12.52 -14.34
N HIS A 147 -8.80 11.83 -13.19
CA HIS A 147 -8.90 12.42 -11.85
C HIS A 147 -7.70 11.97 -10.99
N PRO A 148 -6.48 12.46 -11.29
CA PRO A 148 -5.29 12.08 -10.52
C PRO A 148 -5.21 12.83 -9.17
N TRP A 149 -6.29 12.84 -8.40
CA TRP A 149 -6.40 13.42 -7.05
C TRP A 149 -7.51 12.73 -6.27
N GLU A 150 -7.43 12.80 -4.96
CA GLU A 150 -8.50 12.37 -4.08
C GLU A 150 -9.64 13.38 -4.08
N GLU A 151 -10.86 12.90 -4.22
CA GLU A 151 -12.05 13.75 -4.19
C GLU A 151 -12.36 14.23 -2.78
N ASP A 152 -12.99 15.40 -2.69
CA ASP A 152 -13.40 15.97 -1.42
C ASP A 152 -14.43 15.08 -0.72
N GLY A 153 -14.31 14.97 0.61
CA GLY A 153 -15.25 14.24 1.46
C GLY A 153 -14.97 12.73 1.58
N VAL A 154 -13.97 12.19 0.86
CA VAL A 154 -13.62 10.74 0.91
C VAL A 154 -13.13 10.35 2.30
N LEU A 155 -12.32 11.18 2.94
CA LEU A 155 -11.81 10.90 4.29
C LEU A 155 -12.93 10.94 5.33
N GLU A 156 -13.78 11.95 5.27
CA GLU A 156 -14.92 12.14 6.16
C GLU A 156 -15.92 10.98 6.04
N GLN A 157 -16.16 10.50 4.83
CA GLN A 157 -17.02 9.33 4.59
C GLN A 157 -16.43 8.05 5.21
N ALA A 158 -15.11 7.85 5.09
CA ALA A 158 -14.44 6.72 5.71
C ALA A 158 -14.50 6.79 7.24
N GLU A 159 -14.23 7.96 7.81
CA GLU A 159 -14.31 8.20 9.26
C GLU A 159 -15.75 7.98 9.78
N GLU A 160 -16.76 8.46 9.05
CA GLU A 160 -18.16 8.19 9.38
C GLU A 160 -18.47 6.68 9.33
N MET A 161 -17.97 5.97 8.33
CA MET A 161 -18.15 4.53 8.20
C MET A 161 -17.54 3.78 9.39
N PHE A 162 -16.34 4.15 9.86
CA PHE A 162 -15.74 3.54 11.06
C PHE A 162 -16.63 3.67 12.28
N THR A 163 -17.30 4.82 12.43
CA THR A 163 -18.23 5.04 13.57
C THR A 163 -19.51 4.21 13.48
N LYS A 164 -19.89 3.70 12.32
CA LYS A 164 -21.09 2.88 12.12
C LYS A 164 -20.85 1.40 12.36
N ILE A 165 -19.63 0.93 12.20
CA ILE A 165 -19.28 -0.50 12.34
C ILE A 165 -19.26 -0.88 13.83
N ARG A 166 -20.08 -1.87 14.20
CA ARG A 166 -20.14 -2.45 15.55
C ARG A 166 -20.02 -3.98 15.54
N VAL A 167 -20.01 -4.55 14.34
CA VAL A 167 -19.90 -5.98 14.14
C VAL A 167 -18.49 -6.44 14.47
N PRO A 168 -18.30 -7.50 15.27
CA PRO A 168 -17.00 -8.11 15.51
C PRO A 168 -16.30 -8.49 14.20
N PHE A 169 -15.00 -8.22 14.10
CA PHE A 169 -14.25 -8.50 12.89
C PHE A 169 -12.86 -9.09 13.16
N TYR A 170 -12.44 -9.96 12.26
CA TYR A 170 -11.09 -10.47 12.21
C TYR A 170 -10.50 -10.14 10.83
N THR A 171 -9.64 -9.15 10.76
CA THR A 171 -9.05 -8.68 9.51
C THR A 171 -7.60 -9.05 9.39
N GLY A 172 -7.03 -8.94 8.20
CA GLY A 172 -5.62 -9.20 8.00
C GLY A 172 -5.19 -9.16 6.56
N SER A 173 -3.89 -9.36 6.35
CA SER A 173 -3.28 -9.43 5.03
C SER A 173 -1.89 -10.06 5.09
N GLY A 174 -1.36 -10.44 3.92
CA GLY A 174 0.01 -10.90 3.77
C GLY A 174 1.01 -9.74 3.68
N ALA A 175 2.18 -9.91 4.30
CA ALA A 175 3.24 -8.91 4.34
C ALA A 175 3.90 -8.60 2.98
N TYR A 176 3.78 -9.51 2.01
CA TYR A 176 4.65 -9.54 0.83
C TYR A 176 3.97 -9.42 -0.52
N ALA A 177 2.71 -9.14 -0.56
CA ALA A 177 2.05 -8.98 -1.83
C ALA A 177 2.64 -7.77 -2.58
N TYR A 178 3.56 -8.03 -3.51
CA TYR A 178 4.18 -7.01 -4.36
C TYR A 178 3.17 -6.04 -4.96
N THR A 179 2.11 -6.61 -5.48
CA THR A 179 1.09 -5.91 -6.23
C THR A 179 -0.01 -5.34 -5.34
N TYR A 180 -0.20 -5.91 -4.14
CA TYR A 180 -1.34 -5.64 -3.27
C TYR A 180 -0.94 -5.28 -1.83
N LYS A 181 0.25 -4.69 -1.65
CA LYS A 181 0.67 -4.19 -0.32
C LYS A 181 -0.33 -3.21 0.29
N LEU A 182 -1.13 -2.58 -0.53
CA LEU A 182 -2.20 -1.68 -0.11
C LEU A 182 -3.32 -2.40 0.68
N HIS A 183 -3.53 -3.68 0.42
CA HIS A 183 -4.44 -4.51 1.23
C HIS A 183 -4.04 -4.55 2.71
N TRP A 184 -2.74 -4.58 2.99
CA TRP A 184 -2.24 -4.51 4.35
C TRP A 184 -2.57 -3.17 5.00
N LEU A 185 -2.45 -2.07 4.26
CA LEU A 185 -2.79 -0.73 4.75
C LEU A 185 -4.28 -0.65 5.13
N GLY A 186 -5.16 -1.22 4.30
CA GLY A 186 -6.59 -1.28 4.60
C GLY A 186 -6.89 -2.04 5.90
N ALA A 187 -6.30 -3.23 6.08
CA ALA A 187 -6.49 -4.01 7.31
C ALA A 187 -6.06 -3.24 8.56
N GLN A 188 -4.94 -2.51 8.50
CA GLN A 188 -4.46 -1.66 9.60
C GLN A 188 -5.42 -0.49 9.90
N HIS A 189 -5.92 0.19 8.86
CA HIS A 189 -6.84 1.32 9.04
C HIS A 189 -8.11 0.90 9.75
N TYR A 190 -8.73 -0.21 9.33
CA TYR A 190 -9.93 -0.74 10.02
C TYR A 190 -9.63 -1.18 11.44
N PHE A 191 -8.53 -1.88 11.65
CA PHE A 191 -8.16 -2.33 13.00
C PHE A 191 -7.94 -1.17 13.96
N ARG A 192 -7.32 -0.10 13.52
CA ARG A 192 -7.02 1.08 14.37
C ARG A 192 -8.23 1.95 14.63
N ASN A 193 -9.14 2.11 13.66
CA ASN A 193 -10.18 3.13 13.71
C ASN A 193 -11.58 2.61 14.06
N VAL A 194 -11.82 1.30 13.98
CA VAL A 194 -13.15 0.74 14.30
C VAL A 194 -13.21 0.26 15.74
N GLU A 195 -14.21 0.77 16.47
CA GLU A 195 -14.49 0.40 17.87
C GLU A 195 -15.48 -0.76 17.94
N ALA A 196 -14.97 -1.98 17.77
CA ALA A 196 -15.69 -3.24 17.88
C ALA A 196 -14.76 -4.33 18.43
N PRO A 197 -15.26 -5.48 18.90
CA PRO A 197 -14.39 -6.62 19.18
C PRO A 197 -13.61 -7.01 17.93
N LYS A 198 -12.29 -7.07 18.01
CA LYS A 198 -11.44 -7.12 16.81
C LYS A 198 -10.21 -7.99 16.97
N LYS A 199 -9.80 -8.61 15.87
CA LYS A 199 -8.50 -9.28 15.73
C LYS A 199 -7.83 -8.87 14.42
N LEU A 200 -6.49 -8.90 14.41
CA LEU A 200 -5.65 -8.63 13.27
C LEU A 200 -4.69 -9.79 13.05
N ILE A 201 -4.60 -10.29 11.83
CA ILE A 201 -3.58 -11.25 11.43
C ILE A 201 -2.71 -10.66 10.32
N PHE A 202 -1.40 -10.66 10.56
CA PHE A 202 -0.40 -10.28 9.59
C PHE A 202 0.40 -11.51 9.21
N THR A 203 0.11 -12.06 8.04
CA THR A 203 0.75 -13.30 7.60
C THR A 203 2.09 -13.04 6.90
N GLY A 204 2.85 -14.09 6.67
CA GLY A 204 4.11 -14.03 5.94
C GLY A 204 3.93 -13.64 4.47
N PRO A 205 4.95 -13.92 3.64
CA PRO A 205 5.05 -13.40 2.28
C PRO A 205 4.10 -14.04 1.26
N ALA A 206 2.89 -14.29 1.66
CA ALA A 206 1.87 -14.84 0.79
C ALA A 206 1.00 -13.74 0.20
N HIS A 207 0.75 -13.81 -1.07
CA HIS A 207 -0.15 -12.94 -1.79
C HIS A 207 -1.52 -13.58 -1.93
N VAL A 208 -2.60 -12.81 -1.57
CA VAL A 208 -4.00 -13.24 -1.73
C VAL A 208 -4.12 -14.73 -1.43
N GLU A 209 -3.51 -15.13 -0.34
CA GLU A 209 -3.65 -16.51 0.06
C GLU A 209 -5.10 -16.73 0.38
N ARG A 210 -5.56 -17.83 -0.08
CA ARG A 210 -6.91 -18.25 0.21
C ARG A 210 -6.96 -18.57 1.70
N PRO A 211 -7.34 -17.62 2.57
CA PRO A 211 -7.29 -17.82 4.03
C PRO A 211 -8.10 -19.03 4.46
N PHE A 212 -9.08 -19.43 3.64
CA PHE A 212 -9.92 -20.58 3.84
C PHE A 212 -9.18 -21.93 3.92
N HIS A 213 -8.00 -22.03 3.30
CA HIS A 213 -7.21 -23.26 3.40
C HIS A 213 -6.19 -23.22 4.51
N GLN A 214 -5.56 -22.06 4.72
CA GLN A 214 -4.49 -21.93 5.71
C GLN A 214 -4.99 -21.72 7.12
N TYR A 215 -6.05 -20.93 7.25
CA TYR A 215 -6.60 -20.52 8.54
C TYR A 215 -8.01 -21.05 8.75
N HIS A 216 -8.33 -22.18 8.09
CA HIS A 216 -9.64 -22.80 8.17
C HIS A 216 -10.11 -23.03 9.61
N ASP A 217 -9.27 -23.63 10.44
CA ASP A 217 -9.61 -23.92 11.82
C ASP A 217 -9.77 -22.64 12.65
N GLU A 218 -8.95 -21.62 12.38
CA GLU A 218 -9.04 -20.34 13.07
C GLU A 218 -10.29 -19.56 12.65
N ILE A 219 -10.66 -19.59 11.37
CA ILE A 219 -11.90 -19.01 10.87
C ILE A 219 -13.11 -19.73 11.46
N LEU A 220 -13.08 -21.06 11.57
CA LEU A 220 -14.15 -21.83 12.23
C LEU A 220 -14.27 -21.48 13.70
N ARG A 221 -13.16 -21.36 14.44
CA ARG A 221 -13.17 -20.92 15.86
C ARG A 221 -13.79 -19.54 16.01
N TRP A 222 -13.48 -18.60 15.07
CA TRP A 222 -14.07 -17.26 15.04
C TRP A 222 -15.57 -17.30 14.89
N TYR A 223 -16.10 -18.06 13.92
CA TYR A 223 -17.53 -18.15 13.69
C TYR A 223 -18.26 -19.04 14.69
N ASP A 224 -17.65 -20.08 15.21
CA ASP A 224 -18.24 -20.87 16.31
C ASP A 224 -18.46 -20.01 17.56
N HIS A 225 -17.52 -19.10 17.85
CA HIS A 225 -17.68 -18.15 18.94
C HIS A 225 -18.84 -17.17 18.68
N TRP A 226 -18.84 -16.46 17.56
CA TRP A 226 -19.78 -15.37 17.33
C TRP A 226 -21.14 -15.78 16.79
N LEU A 227 -21.25 -16.88 16.02
CA LEU A 227 -22.50 -17.31 15.44
C LEU A 227 -23.21 -18.35 16.32
N LYS A 228 -22.45 -19.20 17.03
CA LYS A 228 -23.00 -20.31 17.81
C LYS A 228 -22.89 -20.11 19.32
N GLY A 229 -22.17 -19.08 19.76
CA GLY A 229 -21.96 -18.82 21.19
C GLY A 229 -21.06 -19.85 21.88
N VAL A 230 -20.22 -20.57 21.11
CA VAL A 230 -19.28 -21.54 21.68
C VAL A 230 -18.09 -20.80 22.26
N ASP A 231 -17.70 -21.12 23.46
CA ASP A 231 -16.45 -20.63 24.02
C ASP A 231 -15.28 -21.37 23.37
N THR A 232 -14.66 -20.69 22.38
CA THR A 232 -13.50 -21.22 21.64
C THR A 232 -12.17 -20.70 22.16
N GLY A 233 -12.18 -19.81 23.15
CA GLY A 233 -11.00 -19.14 23.68
C GLY A 233 -10.36 -18.14 22.71
N ILE A 234 -10.94 -17.90 21.51
CA ILE A 234 -10.32 -17.05 20.49
C ILE A 234 -10.23 -15.59 20.93
N MET A 235 -11.15 -15.12 21.76
CA MET A 235 -11.15 -13.75 22.28
C MET A 235 -10.27 -13.57 23.53
N ASP A 236 -9.78 -14.66 24.12
CA ASP A 236 -8.81 -14.62 25.22
C ASP A 236 -7.37 -14.51 24.71
N GLU A 237 -7.15 -14.76 23.43
CA GLU A 237 -5.84 -14.58 22.77
C GLU A 237 -5.57 -13.10 22.49
N PRO A 238 -4.29 -12.66 22.49
CA PRO A 238 -3.93 -11.29 22.07
C PRO A 238 -4.57 -10.92 20.72
N PRO A 239 -5.02 -9.67 20.57
CA PRO A 239 -5.78 -9.26 19.39
C PRO A 239 -4.97 -9.25 18.09
N VAL A 240 -3.65 -9.10 18.18
CA VAL A 240 -2.75 -9.07 17.02
C VAL A 240 -1.92 -10.34 16.96
N ARG A 241 -1.91 -10.98 15.79
CA ARG A 241 -1.06 -12.12 15.48
C ARG A 241 -0.30 -11.86 14.21
N TYR A 242 1.03 -12.01 14.22
CA TYR A 242 1.86 -11.70 13.07
C TYR A 242 2.96 -12.73 12.85
N TRP A 243 3.28 -12.96 11.58
CA TRP A 243 4.40 -13.78 11.18
C TRP A 243 5.67 -12.93 11.13
N LEU A 244 6.62 -13.24 12.00
CA LEU A 244 7.90 -12.57 12.05
C LEU A 244 8.87 -13.25 11.07
N MET A 245 9.10 -12.58 9.95
CA MET A 245 10.05 -13.05 8.92
C MET A 245 11.49 -12.99 9.43
N GLY A 246 12.39 -13.70 8.79
CA GLY A 246 13.76 -13.86 9.26
C GLY A 246 13.89 -14.82 10.44
N SER A 247 13.09 -14.65 11.49
CA SER A 247 12.93 -15.64 12.57
C SER A 247 11.99 -16.79 12.16
N ASN A 248 11.07 -16.53 11.22
CA ASN A 248 10.10 -17.50 10.72
C ASN A 248 9.25 -18.14 11.82
N GLU A 249 8.63 -17.31 12.63
CA GLU A 249 7.78 -17.72 13.75
C GLU A 249 6.58 -16.81 13.92
N TRP A 250 5.51 -17.36 14.52
CA TRP A 250 4.36 -16.56 14.93
C TRP A 250 4.66 -15.80 16.21
N ARG A 251 4.24 -14.54 16.22
CA ARG A 251 4.24 -13.66 17.39
C ARG A 251 2.88 -13.05 17.59
N THR A 252 2.63 -12.51 18.77
CA THR A 252 1.38 -11.83 19.14
C THR A 252 1.69 -10.46 19.70
N GLY A 253 0.69 -9.58 19.70
CA GLY A 253 0.76 -8.23 20.25
C GLY A 253 -0.59 -7.76 20.78
N GLU A 254 -0.56 -6.77 21.67
CA GLU A 254 -1.76 -6.24 22.33
C GLU A 254 -2.45 -5.15 21.49
N ASP A 255 -1.76 -4.53 20.54
CA ASP A 255 -2.29 -3.49 19.66
C ASP A 255 -1.44 -3.38 18.37
N TRP A 256 -1.88 -2.55 17.43
CA TRP A 256 -1.13 -2.24 16.23
C TRP A 256 -1.14 -0.73 15.93
N PRO A 257 0.04 -0.05 15.74
CA PRO A 257 1.37 -0.65 15.91
C PRO A 257 1.59 -1.23 17.31
N LEU A 258 2.56 -2.15 17.44
CA LEU A 258 2.85 -2.77 18.74
C LEU A 258 3.23 -1.67 19.76
N PRO A 259 2.67 -1.69 20.99
CA PRO A 259 2.94 -0.67 22.01
C PRO A 259 4.41 -0.56 22.40
N GLU A 260 5.17 -1.66 22.27
CA GLU A 260 6.59 -1.74 22.56
C GLU A 260 7.51 -1.28 21.43
N THR A 261 6.97 -0.84 20.28
CA THR A 261 7.78 -0.38 19.16
C THR A 261 8.52 0.92 19.51
N GLU A 262 9.84 0.90 19.38
CA GLU A 262 10.72 2.06 19.56
C GLU A 262 11.27 2.49 18.22
N TRP A 263 10.65 3.50 17.59
CA TRP A 263 11.11 4.01 16.31
C TRP A 263 12.49 4.63 16.40
N THR A 264 13.43 4.05 15.69
CA THR A 264 14.84 4.43 15.69
C THR A 264 15.22 5.05 14.35
N PRO A 265 15.79 6.27 14.31
CA PRO A 265 16.26 6.88 13.07
C PRO A 265 17.56 6.23 12.58
N PHE A 266 17.56 5.86 11.31
CA PHE A 266 18.73 5.42 10.56
C PHE A 266 19.06 6.50 9.52
N TYR A 267 20.11 7.27 9.74
CA TYR A 267 20.54 8.37 8.89
C TYR A 267 21.25 7.88 7.63
N LEU A 268 20.97 8.51 6.52
CA LEU A 268 21.77 8.38 5.32
C LEU A 268 23.12 9.06 5.56
N ALA A 269 24.18 8.47 5.04
CA ALA A 269 25.54 8.99 5.21
C ALA A 269 26.41 8.69 3.98
N ASP A 270 27.58 9.29 3.92
CA ASP A 270 28.55 9.14 2.83
C ASP A 270 28.79 7.66 2.45
N TRP A 271 29.11 7.46 1.20
CA TRP A 271 29.44 6.14 0.64
C TRP A 271 28.31 5.11 0.69
N GLY A 272 27.06 5.57 0.67
CA GLY A 272 25.89 4.70 0.75
C GLY A 272 25.78 3.98 2.08
N THR A 273 26.16 4.63 3.16
CA THR A 273 26.05 4.09 4.51
C THR A 273 24.72 4.46 5.14
N LEU A 274 24.14 3.53 5.89
CA LEU A 274 22.96 3.72 6.74
C LEU A 274 23.40 3.53 8.20
N THR A 275 23.19 4.53 9.06
CA THR A 275 23.70 4.52 10.43
C THR A 275 22.76 5.15 11.43
N THR A 276 22.78 4.70 12.69
CA THR A 276 22.02 5.32 13.78
C THR A 276 22.69 6.59 14.34
N GLN A 277 23.91 6.91 13.86
CA GLN A 277 24.60 8.13 14.29
C GLN A 277 24.12 9.32 13.45
N PRO A 278 23.63 10.39 14.08
CA PRO A 278 23.22 11.58 13.35
C PRO A 278 24.41 12.22 12.61
N PRO A 279 24.17 12.89 11.46
CA PRO A 279 25.23 13.58 10.74
C PRO A 279 25.84 14.69 11.58
N ARG A 280 27.19 14.82 11.48
CA ARG A 280 27.93 15.84 12.22
C ARG A 280 27.87 17.21 11.55
N PRO A 281 27.92 18.32 12.34
CA PRO A 281 27.95 19.66 11.80
C PRO A 281 29.08 19.88 10.78
N ALA A 282 28.82 20.69 9.76
CA ALA A 282 29.80 20.99 8.70
C ALA A 282 31.11 21.60 9.20
N ALA A 283 31.08 22.28 10.37
CA ALA A 283 32.29 22.78 11.03
C ALA A 283 33.28 21.67 11.40
N GLU A 284 32.78 20.43 11.57
CA GLU A 284 33.58 19.26 11.92
C GLU A 284 33.95 18.40 10.71
N THR A 285 33.12 18.42 9.65
CA THR A 285 33.22 17.51 8.49
C THR A 285 33.71 18.20 7.22
N GLY A 286 33.64 19.55 7.17
CA GLY A 286 33.95 20.33 5.99
C GLY A 286 32.82 20.35 4.93
N GLU A 287 33.02 21.13 3.87
CA GLU A 287 31.99 21.31 2.83
C GLU A 287 31.75 20.07 1.94
N ALA A 288 32.70 19.15 1.89
CA ALA A 288 32.55 17.92 1.11
C ALA A 288 31.38 17.05 1.60
N ALA A 289 31.12 17.05 2.91
CA ALA A 289 29.99 16.34 3.50
C ALA A 289 28.61 16.96 3.21
N ARG A 290 28.57 18.10 2.56
CA ARG A 290 27.32 18.76 2.10
C ARG A 290 26.93 18.41 0.67
N GLN A 291 27.78 17.67 -0.04
CA GLN A 291 27.45 17.25 -1.40
C GLN A 291 26.37 16.19 -1.39
N PRO A 292 25.35 16.31 -2.25
CA PRO A 292 24.30 15.31 -2.34
C PRO A 292 24.81 14.05 -3.05
N ASP A 293 24.20 12.91 -2.73
CA ASP A 293 24.25 11.74 -3.58
C ASP A 293 23.32 11.93 -4.77
N VAL A 294 23.75 11.49 -5.96
CA VAL A 294 23.08 11.82 -7.23
C VAL A 294 22.78 10.57 -8.05
N PHE A 295 21.57 10.51 -8.59
CA PHE A 295 21.26 9.58 -9.69
C PHE A 295 20.39 10.27 -10.74
N THR A 296 20.48 9.81 -11.98
CA THR A 296 19.68 10.33 -13.10
C THR A 296 18.91 9.21 -13.75
N GLN A 297 17.57 9.28 -13.68
CA GLN A 297 16.69 8.33 -14.32
C GLN A 297 16.22 8.84 -15.68
N MET A 298 16.49 8.08 -16.72
CA MET A 298 15.92 8.30 -18.05
C MET A 298 14.51 7.69 -18.17
N PRO A 299 13.65 8.23 -19.04
CA PRO A 299 12.31 7.70 -19.24
C PRO A 299 12.30 6.29 -19.83
N LEU A 300 11.19 5.57 -19.64
CA LEU A 300 10.98 4.21 -20.11
C LEU A 300 11.18 4.07 -21.64
N THR A 301 10.91 5.12 -22.41
CA THR A 301 11.15 5.16 -23.86
C THR A 301 12.62 5.09 -24.24
N ARG A 302 13.53 5.26 -23.29
CA ARG A 302 14.99 5.28 -23.52
C ARG A 302 15.72 4.15 -22.80
N THR A 303 15.18 3.69 -21.66
CA THR A 303 15.83 2.65 -20.85
C THR A 303 14.83 1.86 -20.03
N THR A 304 15.17 0.61 -19.75
CA THR A 304 14.50 -0.23 -18.74
C THR A 304 15.38 -0.37 -17.49
N THR A 305 16.55 0.26 -17.48
CA THR A 305 17.44 0.26 -16.31
C THR A 305 16.88 1.20 -15.25
N VAL A 306 16.77 0.69 -14.04
CA VAL A 306 16.36 1.46 -12.86
C VAL A 306 17.60 1.95 -12.14
N GLU A 307 17.79 3.26 -12.20
CA GLU A 307 18.85 3.93 -11.44
C GLU A 307 18.40 4.12 -9.98
N ARG A 308 19.36 3.99 -9.06
CA ARG A 308 19.05 4.04 -7.63
C ARG A 308 20.21 4.51 -6.78
N LEU A 309 19.89 5.12 -5.65
CA LEU A 309 20.80 5.22 -4.52
C LEU A 309 20.55 4.04 -3.58
N ARG A 310 21.61 3.55 -2.95
CA ARG A 310 21.58 2.40 -2.07
C ARG A 310 22.38 2.68 -0.80
N TYR A 311 21.73 2.57 0.34
CA TYR A 311 22.33 2.79 1.66
C TYR A 311 22.23 1.52 2.49
N LEU A 312 23.37 1.07 3.05
CA LEU A 312 23.45 -0.15 3.84
C LEU A 312 24.05 0.12 5.23
N THR A 313 23.51 -0.54 6.22
CA THR A 313 24.19 -0.59 7.51
C THR A 313 25.50 -1.38 7.40
N GLU A 314 26.42 -1.21 8.37
CA GLU A 314 27.41 -2.23 8.61
C GLU A 314 26.74 -3.57 8.94
N PRO A 315 27.45 -4.72 8.80
CA PRO A 315 26.89 -5.99 9.25
C PRO A 315 26.41 -5.87 10.70
N LEU A 316 25.14 -6.24 10.92
CA LEU A 316 24.53 -6.13 12.25
C LEU A 316 25.26 -7.03 13.24
N PRO A 317 25.63 -6.51 14.43
CA PRO A 317 26.35 -7.30 15.44
C PRO A 317 25.45 -8.33 16.15
N HIS A 318 24.14 -8.14 16.09
CA HIS A 318 23.11 -9.00 16.66
C HIS A 318 21.83 -8.91 15.83
N ASP A 319 20.90 -9.80 16.08
CA ASP A 319 19.58 -9.76 15.45
C ASP A 319 18.86 -8.42 15.78
N VAL A 320 18.28 -7.82 14.74
CA VAL A 320 17.45 -6.60 14.85
C VAL A 320 16.07 -6.90 14.33
N THR A 321 15.06 -6.70 15.17
CA THR A 321 13.66 -6.94 14.80
C THR A 321 12.95 -5.63 14.53
N VAL A 322 12.32 -5.53 13.35
CA VAL A 322 11.51 -4.39 12.92
C VAL A 322 10.08 -4.87 12.71
N VAL A 323 9.13 -4.29 13.46
CA VAL A 323 7.72 -4.61 13.35
C VAL A 323 6.90 -3.33 13.43
N GLY A 324 6.21 -3.00 12.37
CA GLY A 324 5.35 -1.82 12.33
C GLY A 324 5.50 -1.00 11.05
N PRO A 325 4.78 0.12 10.99
CA PRO A 325 4.91 1.11 9.93
C PRO A 325 6.27 1.83 9.99
N ILE A 326 6.68 2.33 8.85
CA ILE A 326 8.01 2.91 8.62
C ILE A 326 7.84 4.24 7.89
N SER A 327 8.73 5.17 8.10
CA SER A 327 8.78 6.40 7.31
C SER A 327 10.19 6.76 6.87
N LEU A 328 10.30 7.51 5.77
CA LEU A 328 11.53 8.13 5.31
C LEU A 328 11.35 9.64 5.29
N THR A 329 12.18 10.37 6.02
CA THR A 329 12.38 11.80 5.83
C THR A 329 13.52 11.98 4.82
N LEU A 330 13.23 12.62 3.70
CA LEU A 330 14.16 12.76 2.59
C LEU A 330 14.29 14.24 2.20
N TYR A 331 15.48 14.81 2.34
CA TYR A 331 15.84 16.13 1.81
C TYR A 331 16.43 15.98 0.42
N ALA A 332 15.71 16.43 -0.60
CA ALA A 332 16.14 16.23 -1.96
C ALA A 332 15.74 17.39 -2.89
N GLU A 333 16.49 17.55 -3.96
CA GLU A 333 16.14 18.40 -5.09
C GLU A 333 16.09 17.59 -6.39
N ILE A 334 15.33 18.07 -7.36
CA ILE A 334 15.27 17.53 -8.72
C ILE A 334 15.42 18.65 -9.73
N ASP A 335 15.88 18.32 -10.95
CA ASP A 335 16.03 19.26 -12.05
C ASP A 335 14.76 19.42 -12.92
N GLU A 336 13.68 18.75 -12.56
CA GLU A 336 12.36 18.82 -13.19
C GLU A 336 11.29 19.24 -12.19
N SER A 337 10.06 19.48 -12.67
CA SER A 337 8.95 19.94 -11.82
C SER A 337 8.25 18.84 -11.03
N ASP A 338 8.51 17.57 -11.35
CA ASP A 338 7.91 16.41 -10.67
C ASP A 338 8.74 15.14 -10.86
N THR A 339 8.59 14.19 -9.93
CA THR A 339 9.17 12.86 -10.00
C THR A 339 8.41 11.91 -9.07
N ASN A 340 8.68 10.61 -9.18
CA ASN A 340 8.30 9.65 -8.15
C ASN A 340 9.47 9.41 -7.20
N TRP A 341 9.18 9.30 -5.93
CA TRP A 341 10.05 8.71 -4.93
C TRP A 341 9.53 7.31 -4.62
N ILE A 342 10.31 6.30 -4.94
CA ILE A 342 10.00 4.89 -4.68
C ILE A 342 11.06 4.37 -3.72
N ILE A 343 10.61 3.98 -2.55
CA ILE A 343 11.45 3.56 -1.44
C ILE A 343 11.32 2.05 -1.28
N VAL A 344 12.46 1.37 -1.18
CA VAL A 344 12.50 -0.09 -1.01
C VAL A 344 13.39 -0.43 0.18
N LEU A 345 12.82 -1.14 1.14
CA LEU A 345 13.56 -1.70 2.27
C LEU A 345 13.89 -3.16 1.98
N LYS A 346 15.15 -3.54 2.17
CA LYS A 346 15.63 -4.90 1.92
C LYS A 346 16.41 -5.45 3.12
N ASP A 347 16.36 -6.76 3.26
CA ASP A 347 17.30 -7.54 4.06
C ASP A 347 18.41 -8.07 3.13
N VAL A 348 19.66 -7.82 3.48
CA VAL A 348 20.85 -8.23 2.71
C VAL A 348 21.76 -9.07 3.57
N GLY A 349 22.01 -10.29 3.15
CA GLY A 349 22.83 -11.23 3.91
C GLY A 349 23.18 -12.48 3.09
N PRO A 350 24.03 -13.37 3.64
CA PRO A 350 24.48 -14.56 2.92
C PRO A 350 23.34 -15.56 2.65
N ASP A 351 22.28 -15.54 3.44
CA ASP A 351 21.20 -16.53 3.45
C ASP A 351 19.88 -15.90 3.94
N VAL A 352 19.43 -14.87 3.26
CA VAL A 352 18.13 -14.25 3.57
C VAL A 352 17.02 -15.26 3.31
N SER A 353 16.66 -16.02 4.34
CA SER A 353 15.57 -16.97 4.30
C SER A 353 14.27 -16.33 4.70
N VAL A 354 13.32 -16.30 3.79
CA VAL A 354 11.94 -15.94 4.13
C VAL A 354 11.05 -17.12 3.79
N ARG A 355 10.46 -17.71 4.82
CA ARG A 355 9.47 -18.78 4.67
C ARG A 355 8.07 -18.22 4.86
N THR A 356 7.12 -18.82 4.17
CA THR A 356 5.71 -18.59 4.46
C THR A 356 5.33 -19.25 5.78
N ALA A 357 4.28 -18.78 6.42
CA ALA A 357 3.73 -19.42 7.62
C ALA A 357 3.16 -20.84 7.37
N ARG A 358 3.24 -21.31 6.14
CA ARG A 358 2.61 -22.54 5.66
C ARG A 358 3.66 -23.59 5.33
N GLU A 359 3.60 -24.73 6.00
CA GLU A 359 4.38 -25.89 5.61
C GLU A 359 3.88 -26.43 4.27
N GLY A 360 4.80 -26.59 3.30
CA GLY A 360 4.54 -27.26 2.02
C GLY A 360 4.04 -26.41 0.87
N GLU A 361 3.88 -25.09 1.02
CA GLU A 361 3.68 -24.20 -0.12
C GLU A 361 4.99 -23.67 -0.67
N ARG A 362 4.94 -23.32 -1.97
CA ARG A 362 6.09 -22.87 -2.75
C ARG A 362 7.01 -22.02 -1.90
N ASP A 363 8.02 -22.68 -1.35
CA ASP A 363 9.10 -21.98 -0.69
C ASP A 363 9.58 -20.92 -1.67
N ILE A 364 9.49 -19.69 -1.25
CA ILE A 364 10.22 -18.67 -1.92
C ILE A 364 11.68 -19.12 -1.77
N PRO A 365 12.44 -19.20 -2.87
CA PRO A 365 13.77 -19.81 -2.79
C PRO A 365 14.51 -19.28 -1.57
N ALA A 366 14.90 -20.19 -0.68
CA ALA A 366 15.85 -19.91 0.36
C ALA A 366 17.17 -19.49 -0.31
N ASP A 367 17.99 -18.72 0.38
CA ASP A 367 19.36 -18.37 -0.02
C ASP A 367 19.49 -17.30 -1.12
N LEU A 368 18.58 -16.32 -1.14
CA LEU A 368 18.85 -15.11 -1.89
C LEU A 368 19.81 -14.20 -1.10
N PRO A 369 20.79 -13.57 -1.77
CA PRO A 369 21.73 -12.65 -1.12
C PRO A 369 21.06 -11.37 -0.62
N GLU A 370 19.87 -11.08 -1.12
CA GLU A 370 19.04 -9.97 -0.68
C GLU A 370 17.57 -10.23 -0.91
N ARG A 371 16.74 -9.62 -0.08
CA ARG A 371 15.30 -9.70 -0.21
C ARG A 371 14.60 -8.40 0.11
N GLU A 372 13.71 -8.00 -0.77
CA GLU A 372 12.80 -6.90 -0.50
C GLU A 372 11.80 -7.25 0.60
N LEU A 373 11.64 -6.34 1.56
CA LEU A 373 10.71 -6.47 2.67
C LEU A 373 9.44 -5.62 2.47
N THR A 374 9.62 -4.36 2.14
CA THR A 374 8.50 -3.44 1.98
C THR A 374 8.86 -2.27 1.08
N ARG A 375 7.84 -1.48 0.71
CA ARG A 375 7.97 -0.28 -0.14
C ARG A 375 7.16 0.90 0.39
N GLY A 376 7.58 2.08 -0.06
CA GLY A 376 6.82 3.32 0.06
C GLY A 376 6.86 4.09 -1.25
N TRP A 377 5.89 4.98 -1.44
CA TRP A 377 5.76 5.80 -2.64
C TRP A 377 5.36 7.22 -2.29
N LEU A 378 5.91 8.17 -3.03
CA LEU A 378 5.45 9.56 -3.01
C LEU A 378 5.77 10.22 -4.34
N LYS A 379 4.78 10.80 -4.99
CA LYS A 379 5.00 11.71 -6.10
C LYS A 379 5.37 13.08 -5.53
N ALA A 380 6.46 13.69 -6.03
CA ALA A 380 7.01 14.92 -5.44
C ALA A 380 6.00 16.06 -5.36
N SER A 381 5.11 16.16 -6.35
CA SER A 381 4.02 17.15 -6.35
C SER A 381 2.91 16.91 -5.31
N TYR A 382 2.83 15.71 -4.71
CA TYR A 382 1.82 15.33 -3.71
C TYR A 382 2.34 15.36 -2.27
N ARG A 383 3.42 16.09 -2.01
CA ARG A 383 4.13 16.14 -0.72
C ARG A 383 3.37 16.80 0.43
N ALA A 384 2.28 17.51 0.15
CA ALA A 384 1.52 18.22 1.19
C ALA A 384 0.93 17.27 2.22
N LEU A 385 1.23 17.51 3.50
CA LEU A 385 0.79 16.68 4.61
C LEU A 385 -0.50 17.21 5.24
N ASP A 386 -1.31 16.30 5.69
CA ASP A 386 -2.30 16.51 6.73
C ASP A 386 -1.61 16.27 8.09
N GLU A 387 -1.20 17.35 8.74
CA GLU A 387 -0.43 17.28 9.99
C GLU A 387 -1.27 16.75 11.16
N GLU A 388 -2.60 16.87 11.10
CA GLU A 388 -3.50 16.37 12.16
C GLU A 388 -3.61 14.84 12.13
N ARG A 389 -3.58 14.26 10.92
CA ARG A 389 -3.62 12.81 10.71
C ARG A 389 -2.25 12.15 10.65
N SER A 390 -1.19 12.94 10.51
CA SER A 390 0.17 12.43 10.42
C SER A 390 0.74 12.02 11.76
N THR A 391 1.54 10.96 11.76
CA THR A 391 2.44 10.59 12.84
C THR A 391 3.89 10.59 12.33
N PRO A 392 4.90 10.56 13.19
CA PRO A 392 6.28 10.47 12.73
C PRO A 392 6.57 9.24 11.86
N TRP A 393 5.86 8.14 12.10
CA TRP A 393 6.04 6.87 11.41
C TRP A 393 5.02 6.60 10.30
N GLU A 394 3.96 7.42 10.20
CA GLU A 394 2.95 7.36 9.13
C GLU A 394 2.59 8.78 8.68
N PRO A 395 3.41 9.40 7.82
CA PRO A 395 3.06 10.66 7.17
C PRO A 395 1.79 10.50 6.35
N PHE A 396 0.80 11.33 6.57
CA PHE A 396 -0.48 11.29 5.87
C PHE A 396 -0.60 12.47 4.89
N HIS A 397 -0.69 12.16 3.59
CA HIS A 397 -0.74 13.18 2.54
C HIS A 397 -2.17 13.59 2.19
N LYS A 398 -2.36 14.87 1.90
CA LYS A 398 -3.68 15.44 1.55
C LYS A 398 -4.22 14.94 0.23
N LEU A 399 -3.40 14.66 -0.75
CA LEU A 399 -3.72 14.11 -2.07
C LEU A 399 -4.88 14.80 -2.84
N THR A 400 -5.45 15.87 -2.32
CA THR A 400 -6.54 16.64 -2.95
C THR A 400 -6.01 17.55 -4.05
N ARG A 401 -6.85 17.94 -4.99
CA ARG A 401 -6.45 18.71 -6.17
C ARG A 401 -5.77 20.04 -5.84
N ASP A 402 -6.23 20.73 -4.81
CA ASP A 402 -5.69 22.00 -4.35
C ASP A 402 -4.34 21.88 -3.61
N ALA A 403 -4.07 20.69 -3.07
CA ALA A 403 -2.82 20.38 -2.36
C ALA A 403 -1.67 19.96 -3.29
N ILE A 404 -1.98 19.59 -4.54
CA ILE A 404 -0.98 19.17 -5.53
C ILE A 404 -0.23 20.40 -6.06
N ALA A 405 1.10 20.41 -5.87
CA ALA A 405 1.93 21.51 -6.32
C ALA A 405 3.26 20.99 -6.89
N PRO A 406 3.58 21.33 -8.15
CA PRO A 406 4.90 21.04 -8.72
C PRO A 406 6.02 21.55 -7.82
N VAL A 407 7.18 20.92 -7.86
CA VAL A 407 8.38 21.42 -7.19
C VAL A 407 9.09 22.43 -8.09
N VAL A 408 9.83 23.33 -7.47
CA VAL A 408 10.70 24.25 -8.21
C VAL A 408 12.01 23.52 -8.50
N PRO A 409 12.40 23.35 -9.77
CA PRO A 409 13.67 22.69 -10.12
C PRO A 409 14.87 23.32 -9.40
N GLY A 410 15.69 22.48 -8.76
CA GLY A 410 16.86 22.90 -7.99
C GLY A 410 16.57 23.40 -6.58
N GLU A 411 15.32 23.41 -6.15
CA GLU A 411 14.95 23.70 -4.76
C GLU A 411 15.00 22.43 -3.91
N VAL A 412 15.70 22.50 -2.78
CA VAL A 412 15.70 21.39 -1.82
C VAL A 412 14.40 21.37 -1.05
N VAL A 413 13.71 20.23 -1.10
CA VAL A 413 12.43 19.98 -0.44
C VAL A 413 12.58 18.86 0.56
N GLU A 414 11.91 18.97 1.71
CA GLU A 414 11.70 17.88 2.65
C GLU A 414 10.49 17.05 2.20
N TYR A 415 10.71 15.76 1.98
CA TYR A 415 9.67 14.78 1.71
C TYR A 415 9.55 13.83 2.89
N ARG A 416 8.37 13.69 3.46
CA ARG A 416 8.06 12.65 4.44
C ARG A 416 7.28 11.54 3.76
N ILE A 417 7.88 10.37 3.62
CA ILE A 417 7.36 9.28 2.78
C ILE A 417 6.93 8.13 3.67
N HIS A 418 5.66 7.77 3.60
CA HIS A 418 5.17 6.57 4.26
C HIS A 418 5.71 5.32 3.55
N VAL A 419 6.31 4.42 4.32
CA VAL A 419 6.75 3.09 3.88
C VAL A 419 5.89 2.06 4.59
N LEU A 420 5.28 1.16 3.83
CA LEU A 420 4.32 0.20 4.37
C LEU A 420 4.96 -0.67 5.46
N ALA A 421 4.17 -1.01 6.45
CA ALA A 421 4.62 -1.81 7.59
C ALA A 421 5.20 -3.16 7.17
N THR A 422 6.14 -3.65 7.97
CA THR A 422 6.73 -4.98 7.85
C THR A 422 6.84 -5.65 9.21
N ALA A 423 7.15 -6.95 9.22
CA ALA A 423 7.54 -7.69 10.41
C ALA A 423 8.71 -8.61 10.04
N ASN A 424 9.94 -8.19 10.35
CA ASN A 424 11.15 -8.92 9.99
C ASN A 424 12.23 -8.86 11.07
N THR A 425 12.93 -9.96 11.26
CA THR A 425 14.18 -10.00 12.00
C THR A 425 15.35 -10.05 11.04
N PHE A 426 16.11 -8.98 10.96
CA PHE A 426 17.42 -8.97 10.33
C PHE A 426 18.40 -9.73 11.21
N LYS A 427 19.00 -10.79 10.69
CA LYS A 427 19.91 -11.64 11.46
C LYS A 427 21.27 -10.97 11.67
N ALA A 428 21.98 -11.38 12.72
CA ALA A 428 23.37 -10.99 12.93
C ALA A 428 24.20 -11.31 11.67
N GLY A 429 25.03 -10.36 11.23
CA GLY A 429 25.79 -10.44 9.98
C GLY A 429 25.03 -9.95 8.73
N HIS A 430 23.71 -9.82 8.78
CA HIS A 430 22.93 -9.17 7.72
C HIS A 430 23.08 -7.65 7.76
N ARG A 431 22.57 -6.98 6.75
CA ARG A 431 22.52 -5.52 6.64
C ARG A 431 21.11 -5.07 6.33
N ILE A 432 20.68 -3.97 6.94
CA ILE A 432 19.49 -3.23 6.52
C ILE A 432 19.88 -2.43 5.29
N CYS A 433 19.11 -2.56 4.21
CA CYS A 433 19.35 -1.84 2.97
C CYS A 433 18.13 -0.99 2.59
N LEU A 434 18.37 0.30 2.38
CA LEU A 434 17.44 1.26 1.83
C LEU A 434 17.82 1.53 0.37
N GLU A 435 16.86 1.38 -0.56
CA GLU A 435 17.01 1.85 -1.93
C GLU A 435 16.05 2.99 -2.21
N ILE A 436 16.52 4.02 -2.92
CA ILE A 436 15.75 5.17 -3.38
C ILE A 436 15.81 5.19 -4.88
N THR A 437 14.66 5.12 -5.54
CA THR A 437 14.52 5.12 -7.00
C THR A 437 13.38 6.02 -7.44
N SER A 438 13.22 6.24 -8.75
CA SER A 438 12.06 6.95 -9.32
C SER A 438 11.33 6.12 -10.39
N MET A 439 11.77 4.90 -10.64
CA MET A 439 11.15 3.93 -11.54
C MET A 439 11.19 2.54 -10.90
N ASP A 440 10.13 1.76 -11.05
CA ASP A 440 10.11 0.37 -10.59
C ASP A 440 10.92 -0.53 -11.51
N VAL A 441 11.52 -1.55 -10.91
CA VAL A 441 12.00 -2.70 -11.70
C VAL A 441 10.78 -3.42 -12.26
N PRO A 442 10.75 -3.71 -13.56
CA PRO A 442 9.81 -4.64 -14.12
C PRO A 442 10.01 -6.00 -13.41
N THR A 443 9.14 -6.31 -12.48
CA THR A 443 9.26 -7.56 -11.73
C THR A 443 8.51 -8.65 -12.46
N GLY A 444 9.12 -9.81 -12.57
CA GLY A 444 8.54 -11.00 -13.17
C GLY A 444 7.34 -11.59 -12.42
N THR A 445 6.40 -10.76 -11.97
CA THR A 445 5.07 -11.22 -11.56
C THR A 445 4.23 -11.62 -12.77
N GLY A 446 4.87 -11.86 -13.89
CA GLY A 446 4.28 -12.30 -15.14
C GLY A 446 3.32 -13.48 -15.05
N ALA A 447 3.35 -14.22 -13.96
CA ALA A 447 2.36 -15.28 -13.71
C ALA A 447 0.93 -14.77 -13.55
N MET A 448 0.74 -13.51 -13.09
CA MET A 448 -0.60 -12.90 -12.99
C MET A 448 -0.88 -11.86 -14.07
N THR A 449 0.14 -11.23 -14.61
CA THR A 449 -0.04 -10.07 -15.49
C THR A 449 0.24 -10.37 -16.96
N GLY A 450 0.99 -11.43 -17.26
CA GLY A 450 1.42 -11.72 -18.64
C GLY A 450 2.28 -10.62 -19.28
N VAL A 451 2.65 -9.58 -18.52
CA VAL A 451 3.36 -8.41 -19.02
C VAL A 451 4.65 -8.23 -18.22
N GLU A 452 5.71 -8.83 -18.71
CA GLU A 452 6.99 -8.90 -18.00
C GLU A 452 7.82 -7.60 -18.02
N TYR A 453 7.40 -6.58 -18.76
CA TYR A 453 8.26 -5.43 -19.09
C TYR A 453 7.64 -4.06 -18.80
N ILE A 454 6.53 -3.98 -18.11
CA ILE A 454 5.93 -2.71 -17.73
C ILE A 454 6.19 -2.45 -16.24
N PRO A 455 6.78 -1.28 -15.86
CA PRO A 455 6.84 -0.87 -14.46
C PRO A 455 5.45 -0.87 -13.81
N TYR A 456 5.38 -1.16 -12.52
CA TYR A 456 4.12 -1.14 -11.79
C TYR A 456 3.52 0.25 -11.65
N HIS A 457 4.35 1.28 -11.74
CA HIS A 457 3.93 2.66 -11.58
C HIS A 457 4.31 3.47 -12.82
N VAL A 458 3.45 4.42 -13.15
CA VAL A 458 3.71 5.36 -14.25
C VAL A 458 4.91 6.23 -13.89
N THR A 459 5.94 6.20 -14.73
CA THR A 459 7.18 6.95 -14.56
C THR A 459 7.15 8.27 -15.31
N SER A 460 8.04 9.20 -14.97
CA SER A 460 8.25 10.43 -15.74
C SER A 460 8.66 10.13 -17.18
N SER A 461 8.12 10.88 -18.12
CA SER A 461 8.54 10.92 -19.53
C SER A 461 9.78 11.78 -19.77
N GLN A 462 10.25 12.47 -18.74
CA GLN A 462 11.45 13.29 -18.75
C GLN A 462 12.64 12.53 -18.16
N THR A 463 13.83 12.95 -18.50
CA THR A 463 15.04 12.55 -17.77
C THR A 463 15.14 13.41 -16.52
N VAL A 464 15.14 12.79 -15.36
CA VAL A 464 15.16 13.50 -14.07
C VAL A 464 16.43 13.18 -13.30
N THR A 465 17.17 14.22 -12.90
CA THR A 465 18.30 14.12 -11.98
C THR A 465 17.86 14.41 -10.57
N HIS A 466 18.14 13.48 -9.68
CA HIS A 466 17.78 13.51 -8.27
C HIS A 466 19.04 13.73 -7.44
N ARG A 467 18.99 14.66 -6.47
CA ARG A 467 20.06 14.92 -5.52
C ARG A 467 19.54 14.79 -4.12
N VAL A 468 20.07 13.86 -3.38
CA VAL A 468 19.67 13.49 -2.02
C VAL A 468 20.71 13.99 -1.02
N TYR A 469 20.27 14.81 -0.09
CA TYR A 469 21.10 15.41 0.95
C TYR A 469 21.01 14.64 2.26
N HIS A 470 22.11 14.57 2.99
CA HIS A 470 22.20 13.83 4.26
C HIS A 470 23.17 14.51 5.26
N ASP A 471 23.37 15.82 5.14
CA ASP A 471 24.17 16.60 6.08
C ASP A 471 23.38 16.99 7.35
N ALA A 472 24.04 17.64 8.30
CA ALA A 472 23.44 18.01 9.59
C ALA A 472 22.28 19.03 9.47
N ASP A 473 22.25 19.84 8.41
CA ASP A 473 21.17 20.80 8.17
C ASP A 473 19.98 20.11 7.43
N ARG A 474 20.26 18.99 6.77
CA ARG A 474 19.31 18.21 5.94
C ARG A 474 19.46 16.71 6.23
N PRO A 475 19.12 16.27 7.45
CA PRO A 475 19.42 14.93 7.94
C PRO A 475 18.41 13.89 7.42
N SER A 476 18.54 13.50 6.16
CA SER A 476 17.70 12.43 5.62
C SER A 476 17.86 11.14 6.43
N HIS A 477 16.75 10.55 6.82
CA HIS A 477 16.76 9.34 7.66
C HIS A 477 15.53 8.47 7.45
N LEU A 478 15.75 7.17 7.58
CA LEU A 478 14.71 6.14 7.66
C LEU A 478 14.36 5.95 9.13
N LEU A 479 13.09 5.96 9.47
CA LEU A 479 12.58 5.71 10.81
C LEU A 479 12.02 4.28 10.86
N LEU A 480 12.75 3.39 11.57
CA LEU A 480 12.41 1.97 11.71
C LEU A 480 11.95 1.63 13.12
#